data_43ecc49593c32eac4b7343ce0516d16a
#
_entry.id   43ecc49593c32eac4b7343ce0516d16a
#
_cell.length_a   1.000
_cell.length_b   1.000
_cell.length_c   1.000
_cell.angle_alpha   90.00
_cell.angle_beta   90.00
_cell.angle_gamma   90.00
#
_symmetry.space_group_name_H-M   'P 1'
#
loop_
_entity.id
_entity.type
_entity.pdbx_description
1 polymer ?
#
loop_
_entity_poly.entity_id
_entity_poly.type
_entity_poly.pdbx_seq_one_letter_code
_entity_poly.pdbx_strand_id
1 'polypeptide(L)'
;MQESASRLLVIGGSPPGSGCVAEIILRDICLIYPLSRIFCFATVDPSYKFEPVQELSSVQVCIQRTKHEHGYRAVGCPIGSLTAFAASSFSFRWHVKKLVKEAVLFGRKHHIDKVWMILDTTTTIAMGMDVALELGVPLLSNVWDPPESFLQQRRIDRFSRSRLIKRFGETLRLSEKVAVVSESMQQDYEQNYGANTIIMRHGILPVQQSEKTKLSCIDKNIVIGFAGGLYAYSAWSCLMEALTLNDWKLNGRNVIVRVMGAGFYFQSKEKANIEYLGWRSMSEAVKLLADCDVNYLPYPFESSSYYMVKYAFPTKLSTYAATGRPVFVHAPEYSSLHRFYKKHPVGIYCSSLEPSEVITGLEKLVSNKEFYAEMSNKMVEMANGELSLENFHKQFAEFVGIKRNTLLTK
;
A
#
# COMPACT_ATOMS: atom_id res chain seq x y z
N MET A 1 -1.12 37.74 6.10
CA MET A 1 -0.77 36.78 7.15
C MET A 1 -0.58 35.42 6.46
N GLN A 2 0.62 34.81 6.56
CA GLN A 2 0.80 33.40 6.14
C GLN A 2 -0.09 32.57 7.05
N GLU A 3 -1.09 31.89 6.49
CA GLU A 3 -1.84 30.86 7.22
C GLU A 3 -0.85 29.83 7.70
N SER A 4 -0.60 29.80 9.00
CA SER A 4 0.29 28.81 9.59
C SER A 4 -0.35 27.44 9.48
N ALA A 5 0.41 26.42 9.08
CA ALA A 5 -0.07 25.03 9.04
C ALA A 5 -0.75 24.63 10.36
N SER A 6 -1.85 23.90 10.29
CA SER A 6 -2.57 23.38 11.47
C SER A 6 -1.67 22.44 12.29
N ARG A 7 -1.91 22.36 13.60
CA ARG A 7 -1.27 21.37 14.48
C ARG A 7 -1.99 20.03 14.28
N LEU A 8 -1.35 19.11 13.56
CA LEU A 8 -1.93 17.87 13.07
C LEU A 8 -1.56 16.71 14.00
N LEU A 9 -2.54 16.01 14.55
CA LEU A 9 -2.34 14.75 15.27
C LEU A 9 -2.60 13.58 14.34
N VAL A 10 -1.57 12.83 13.98
CA VAL A 10 -1.66 11.59 13.21
C VAL A 10 -1.82 10.42 14.16
N ILE A 11 -2.88 9.62 13.97
CA ILE A 11 -3.16 8.41 14.76
C ILE A 11 -3.19 7.22 13.80
N GLY A 12 -2.35 6.20 14.04
CA GLY A 12 -2.23 5.02 13.18
C GLY A 12 -1.70 3.79 13.90
N GLY A 13 -1.62 2.68 13.17
CA GLY A 13 -1.05 1.42 13.63
C GLY A 13 0.47 1.39 13.66
N SER A 14 1.13 2.40 13.07
CA SER A 14 2.59 2.51 12.98
C SER A 14 3.04 3.94 13.25
N PRO A 15 4.20 4.15 13.89
CA PRO A 15 4.86 5.46 13.93
C PRO A 15 5.60 5.75 12.62
N PRO A 16 6.06 6.98 12.38
CA PRO A 16 6.97 7.27 11.27
C PRO A 16 8.31 6.57 11.49
N GLY A 17 8.82 5.86 10.46
CA GLY A 17 10.01 5.03 10.61
C GLY A 17 10.57 4.49 9.29
N SER A 18 11.29 3.36 9.33
CA SER A 18 11.91 2.71 8.18
C SER A 18 11.63 1.20 8.08
N GLY A 19 10.92 0.62 9.05
CA GLY A 19 10.74 -0.83 9.17
C GLY A 19 9.71 -1.42 8.20
N CYS A 20 8.67 -0.66 7.84
CA CYS A 20 7.63 -1.12 6.90
C CYS A 20 7.12 0.03 6.01
N VAL A 21 6.31 -0.32 5.00
CA VAL A 21 5.78 0.66 4.03
C VAL A 21 4.99 1.78 4.70
N ALA A 22 4.15 1.45 5.70
CA ALA A 22 3.37 2.43 6.44
C ALA A 22 4.26 3.44 7.18
N GLU A 23 5.32 2.97 7.82
CA GLU A 23 6.29 3.81 8.51
C GLU A 23 7.03 4.74 7.56
N ILE A 24 7.44 4.22 6.38
CA ILE A 24 8.13 4.99 5.34
C ILE A 24 7.23 6.12 4.83
N ILE A 25 5.97 5.80 4.50
CA ILE A 25 4.99 6.81 4.04
C ILE A 25 4.79 7.89 5.10
N LEU A 26 4.62 7.50 6.37
CA LEU A 26 4.45 8.45 7.47
C LEU A 26 5.70 9.30 7.71
N ARG A 27 6.88 8.71 7.62
CA ARG A 27 8.15 9.43 7.70
C ARG A 27 8.23 10.50 6.60
N ASP A 28 7.96 10.11 5.35
CA ASP A 28 8.06 11.01 4.21
C ASP A 28 7.05 12.16 4.32
N ILE A 29 5.85 11.89 4.82
CA ILE A 29 4.84 12.91 5.12
C ILE A 29 5.30 13.84 6.26
N CYS A 30 5.86 13.29 7.34
CA CYS A 30 6.40 14.11 8.42
C CYS A 30 7.51 15.06 7.93
N LEU A 31 8.34 14.59 7.00
CA LEU A 31 9.44 15.38 6.45
C LEU A 31 9.00 16.54 5.55
N ILE A 32 7.81 16.46 4.96
CA ILE A 32 7.26 17.56 4.13
C ILE A 32 6.31 18.49 4.90
N TYR A 33 5.84 18.09 6.08
CA TYR A 33 5.02 18.92 6.94
C TYR A 33 5.90 19.68 7.95
N PRO A 34 5.51 20.91 8.40
CA PRO A 34 6.29 21.60 9.43
C PRO A 34 6.45 20.74 10.69
N LEU A 35 7.68 20.30 11.01
CA LEU A 35 7.97 19.30 12.06
C LEU A 35 7.46 19.71 13.45
N SER A 36 7.38 21.02 13.75
CA SER A 36 6.81 21.53 15.01
C SER A 36 5.28 21.52 15.04
N ARG A 37 4.62 21.13 13.94
CA ARG A 37 3.17 21.16 13.77
C ARG A 37 2.57 19.77 13.53
N ILE A 38 3.39 18.71 13.50
CA ILE A 38 2.92 17.34 13.33
C ILE A 38 3.27 16.50 14.57
N PHE A 39 2.29 15.74 15.05
CA PHE A 39 2.35 14.94 16.27
C PHE A 39 1.84 13.55 15.94
N CYS A 40 2.47 12.51 16.45
CA CYS A 40 2.12 11.12 16.11
C CYS A 40 1.72 10.35 17.37
N PHE A 41 0.59 9.64 17.28
CA PHE A 41 0.12 8.71 18.30
C PHE A 41 -0.04 7.33 17.64
N ALA A 42 0.84 6.38 17.94
CA ALA A 42 0.87 5.08 17.30
C ALA A 42 0.38 3.98 18.25
N THR A 43 -0.52 3.11 17.75
CA THR A 43 -0.99 1.91 18.44
C THR A 43 -0.31 0.69 17.86
N VAL A 44 0.74 0.20 18.48
CA VAL A 44 1.62 -0.84 17.93
C VAL A 44 1.44 -2.20 18.62
N ASP A 45 1.87 -3.27 17.94
CA ASP A 45 1.96 -4.60 18.53
C ASP A 45 2.91 -4.62 19.75
N PRO A 46 2.66 -5.45 20.78
CA PRO A 46 3.53 -5.54 21.95
C PRO A 46 5.00 -5.90 21.64
N SER A 47 5.25 -6.63 20.56
CA SER A 47 6.59 -7.00 20.12
C SER A 47 7.31 -5.92 19.33
N TYR A 48 6.61 -4.86 18.93
CA TYR A 48 7.17 -3.78 18.11
C TYR A 48 8.35 -3.09 18.80
N LYS A 49 9.44 -2.93 18.07
CA LYS A 49 10.62 -2.17 18.51
C LYS A 49 10.67 -0.86 17.73
N PHE A 50 10.51 0.24 18.44
CA PHE A 50 10.62 1.56 17.84
C PHE A 50 12.07 1.95 17.64
N GLU A 51 12.42 2.28 16.42
CA GLU A 51 13.73 2.84 16.04
C GLU A 51 13.51 4.30 15.62
N PRO A 52 13.97 5.27 16.45
CA PRO A 52 13.82 6.68 16.11
C PRO A 52 14.55 7.04 14.82
N VAL A 53 13.91 7.81 13.96
CA VAL A 53 14.54 8.38 12.77
C VAL A 53 15.15 9.73 13.13
N GLN A 54 16.45 9.90 12.88
CA GLN A 54 17.20 11.08 13.30
C GLN A 54 16.61 12.38 12.75
N GLU A 55 16.16 12.39 11.49
CA GLU A 55 15.55 13.54 10.83
C GLU A 55 14.22 13.96 11.44
N LEU A 56 13.57 13.07 12.19
CA LEU A 56 12.30 13.30 12.87
C LEU A 56 12.44 13.49 14.40
N SER A 57 13.64 13.75 14.90
CA SER A 57 13.92 13.89 16.35
C SER A 57 13.07 15.00 17.03
N SER A 58 12.62 16.00 16.29
CA SER A 58 11.74 17.08 16.79
C SER A 58 10.25 16.71 16.77
N VAL A 59 9.84 15.63 16.05
CA VAL A 59 8.45 15.18 16.03
C VAL A 59 8.12 14.45 17.33
N GLN A 60 7.05 14.88 17.99
CA GLN A 60 6.60 14.22 19.21
C GLN A 60 5.82 12.95 18.84
N VAL A 61 6.36 11.79 19.23
CA VAL A 61 5.75 10.47 19.00
C VAL A 61 5.35 9.84 20.32
N CYS A 62 4.05 9.54 20.47
CA CYS A 62 3.51 8.78 21.58
C CYS A 62 3.21 7.35 21.10
N ILE A 63 3.81 6.34 21.72
CA ILE A 63 3.63 4.94 21.35
C ILE A 63 2.83 4.22 22.42
N GLN A 64 1.73 3.60 22.01
CA GLN A 64 0.87 2.78 22.86
C GLN A 64 0.82 1.34 22.34
N ARG A 65 0.95 0.37 23.23
CA ARG A 65 0.96 -1.05 22.88
C ARG A 65 -0.43 -1.64 22.98
N THR A 66 -0.86 -2.37 21.94
CA THR A 66 -2.15 -3.07 21.89
C THR A 66 -1.97 -4.56 21.64
N LYS A 67 -2.80 -5.39 22.29
CA LYS A 67 -2.82 -6.85 22.12
C LYS A 67 -4.05 -7.33 21.33
N HIS A 68 -4.91 -6.42 20.90
CA HIS A 68 -6.25 -6.72 20.41
C HIS A 68 -6.40 -6.69 18.89
N GLU A 69 -5.27 -6.83 18.16
CA GLU A 69 -5.30 -6.77 16.68
C GLU A 69 -5.74 -8.08 16.03
N HIS A 70 -5.77 -9.18 16.77
CA HIS A 70 -6.17 -10.50 16.28
C HIS A 70 -7.46 -10.98 16.90
N GLY A 71 -8.23 -11.76 16.13
CA GLY A 71 -9.48 -12.36 16.58
C GLY A 71 -9.26 -13.36 17.70
N TYR A 72 -10.27 -13.46 18.57
CA TYR A 72 -10.33 -14.48 19.59
C TYR A 72 -10.42 -15.88 18.96
N ARG A 73 -9.58 -16.82 19.42
CA ARG A 73 -9.67 -18.23 19.05
C ARG A 73 -10.52 -18.98 20.08
N ALA A 74 -11.63 -19.57 19.63
CA ALA A 74 -12.44 -20.46 20.47
C ALA A 74 -11.59 -21.62 21.02
N VAL A 75 -11.66 -21.82 22.32
CA VAL A 75 -11.07 -22.97 22.99
C VAL A 75 -12.17 -24.02 23.16
N GLY A 76 -11.92 -25.26 22.83
CA GLY A 76 -12.79 -26.43 22.64
C GLY A 76 -14.06 -26.69 23.48
N CYS A 77 -14.43 -25.84 24.43
CA CYS A 77 -15.68 -25.90 25.19
C CYS A 77 -16.62 -24.77 24.78
N PRO A 78 -17.86 -25.03 24.30
CA PRO A 78 -18.79 -23.99 23.86
C PRO A 78 -19.09 -22.92 24.91
N ILE A 79 -19.27 -23.30 26.16
CA ILE A 79 -19.56 -22.39 27.27
C ILE A 79 -18.30 -21.55 27.61
N GLY A 80 -17.14 -22.18 27.64
CA GLY A 80 -15.85 -21.49 27.82
C GLY A 80 -15.54 -20.53 26.69
N SER A 81 -15.93 -20.86 25.46
CA SER A 81 -15.76 -20.01 24.28
C SER A 81 -16.63 -18.74 24.35
N LEU A 82 -17.86 -18.84 24.81
CA LEU A 82 -18.77 -17.68 24.99
C LEU A 82 -18.29 -16.72 26.09
N THR A 83 -17.87 -17.24 27.22
CA THR A 83 -17.36 -16.43 28.34
C THR A 83 -16.06 -15.74 27.96
N ALA A 84 -15.15 -16.45 27.30
CA ALA A 84 -13.88 -15.87 26.83
C ALA A 84 -14.09 -14.85 25.71
N PHE A 85 -15.06 -15.06 24.80
CA PHE A 85 -15.47 -14.06 23.82
C PHE A 85 -16.01 -12.79 24.49
N ALA A 86 -16.90 -12.94 25.48
CA ALA A 86 -17.45 -11.80 26.23
C ALA A 86 -16.35 -11.03 26.98
N ALA A 87 -15.44 -11.75 27.65
CA ALA A 87 -14.31 -11.16 28.36
C ALA A 87 -13.34 -10.44 27.41
N SER A 88 -13.02 -11.05 26.27
CA SER A 88 -12.18 -10.44 25.23
C SER A 88 -12.82 -9.18 24.64
N SER A 89 -14.13 -9.23 24.36
CA SER A 89 -14.88 -8.07 23.83
C SER A 89 -14.96 -6.93 24.84
N PHE A 90 -15.14 -7.23 26.13
CA PHE A 90 -15.14 -6.24 27.19
C PHE A 90 -13.75 -5.62 27.38
N SER A 91 -12.70 -6.46 27.45
CA SER A 91 -11.30 -6.02 27.56
C SER A 91 -10.90 -5.13 26.40
N PHE A 92 -11.28 -5.49 25.16
CA PHE A 92 -11.02 -4.68 23.96
C PHE A 92 -11.67 -3.30 24.05
N ARG A 93 -12.97 -3.24 24.41
CA ARG A 93 -13.68 -1.96 24.54
C ARG A 93 -13.08 -1.06 25.63
N TRP A 94 -12.72 -1.66 26.76
CA TRP A 94 -12.06 -0.92 27.83
C TRP A 94 -10.71 -0.37 27.39
N HIS A 95 -9.92 -1.19 26.69
CA HIS A 95 -8.62 -0.80 26.15
C HIS A 95 -8.76 0.33 25.13
N VAL A 96 -9.70 0.23 24.19
CA VAL A 96 -9.97 1.30 23.21
C VAL A 96 -10.34 2.61 23.91
N LYS A 97 -11.24 2.58 24.90
CA LYS A 97 -11.58 3.78 25.70
C LYS A 97 -10.36 4.40 26.39
N LYS A 98 -9.46 3.57 26.91
CA LYS A 98 -8.21 4.02 27.51
C LYS A 98 -7.34 4.71 26.47
N LEU A 99 -7.15 4.11 25.30
CA LEU A 99 -6.35 4.68 24.20
C LEU A 99 -6.94 6.01 23.69
N VAL A 100 -8.25 6.10 23.52
CA VAL A 100 -8.92 7.37 23.17
C VAL A 100 -8.61 8.44 24.20
N LYS A 101 -8.76 8.15 25.50
CA LYS A 101 -8.45 9.10 26.58
C LYS A 101 -6.99 9.55 26.54
N GLU A 102 -6.05 8.63 26.33
CA GLU A 102 -4.62 8.95 26.22
C GLU A 102 -4.32 9.81 24.99
N ALA A 103 -4.92 9.50 23.84
CA ALA A 103 -4.77 10.29 22.62
C ALA A 103 -5.35 11.71 22.77
N VAL A 104 -6.50 11.84 23.48
CA VAL A 104 -7.11 13.13 23.79
C VAL A 104 -6.24 13.95 24.74
N LEU A 105 -5.67 13.33 25.78
CA LEU A 105 -4.74 14.02 26.70
C LEU A 105 -3.49 14.50 25.94
N PHE A 106 -2.93 13.65 25.08
CA PHE A 106 -1.82 14.01 24.21
C PHE A 106 -2.19 15.16 23.27
N GLY A 107 -3.36 15.09 22.64
CA GLY A 107 -3.88 16.14 21.76
C GLY A 107 -4.07 17.49 22.47
N ARG A 108 -4.66 17.49 23.67
CA ARG A 108 -4.83 18.72 24.48
C ARG A 108 -3.50 19.32 24.89
N LYS A 109 -2.55 18.48 25.35
CA LYS A 109 -1.18 18.93 25.72
C LYS A 109 -0.49 19.68 24.58
N HIS A 110 -0.74 19.26 23.35
CA HIS A 110 -0.09 19.81 22.16
C HIS A 110 -0.99 20.80 21.38
N HIS A 111 -2.14 21.16 21.92
CA HIS A 111 -3.09 22.12 21.31
C HIS A 111 -3.39 21.78 19.84
N ILE A 112 -3.85 20.55 19.59
CA ILE A 112 -4.11 20.02 18.25
C ILE A 112 -5.29 20.75 17.60
N ASP A 113 -5.14 21.13 16.34
CA ASP A 113 -6.16 21.82 15.54
C ASP A 113 -6.97 20.84 14.67
N LYS A 114 -6.38 19.65 14.32
CA LYS A 114 -6.97 18.67 13.41
C LYS A 114 -6.45 17.27 13.72
N VAL A 115 -7.32 16.26 13.70
CA VAL A 115 -6.95 14.84 13.83
C VAL A 115 -6.92 14.20 12.46
N TRP A 116 -5.86 13.45 12.17
CA TRP A 116 -5.75 12.57 11.01
C TRP A 116 -5.67 11.12 11.48
N MET A 117 -6.76 10.37 11.26
CA MET A 117 -6.89 8.96 11.63
C MET A 117 -6.57 8.06 10.44
N ILE A 118 -5.57 7.19 10.59
CA ILE A 118 -5.27 6.13 9.63
C ILE A 118 -5.99 4.87 10.08
N LEU A 119 -6.91 4.38 9.23
CA LEU A 119 -7.80 3.27 9.56
C LEU A 119 -7.19 1.94 9.07
N ASP A 120 -6.02 1.58 9.60
CA ASP A 120 -5.19 0.46 9.18
C ASP A 120 -5.16 -0.73 10.14
N THR A 121 -5.80 -0.58 11.32
CA THR A 121 -5.82 -1.62 12.34
C THR A 121 -7.20 -1.78 12.98
N THR A 122 -7.43 -2.91 13.66
CA THR A 122 -8.65 -3.16 14.43
C THR A 122 -8.85 -2.07 15.50
N THR A 123 -7.77 -1.67 16.14
CA THR A 123 -7.77 -0.65 17.20
C THR A 123 -8.06 0.73 16.65
N THR A 124 -7.42 1.16 15.54
CA THR A 124 -7.66 2.48 14.96
C THR A 124 -9.07 2.63 14.42
N ILE A 125 -9.65 1.58 13.80
CA ILE A 125 -11.07 1.56 13.41
C ILE A 125 -11.99 1.69 14.64
N ALA A 126 -11.68 0.97 15.73
CA ALA A 126 -12.49 1.02 16.93
C ALA A 126 -12.41 2.38 17.65
N MET A 127 -11.24 3.05 17.65
CA MET A 127 -11.07 4.44 18.10
C MET A 127 -11.87 5.40 17.21
N GLY A 128 -11.74 5.21 15.89
CA GLY A 128 -12.51 5.95 14.87
C GLY A 128 -12.52 7.46 15.12
N MET A 129 -13.72 8.02 15.17
CA MET A 129 -13.94 9.48 15.32
C MET A 129 -13.83 10.00 16.77
N ASP A 130 -13.75 9.11 17.79
CA ASP A 130 -13.91 9.53 19.19
C ASP A 130 -12.88 10.57 19.64
N VAL A 131 -11.62 10.43 19.21
CA VAL A 131 -10.56 11.39 19.58
C VAL A 131 -10.86 12.79 19.03
N ALA A 132 -11.28 12.89 17.78
CA ALA A 132 -11.62 14.17 17.16
C ALA A 132 -12.86 14.83 17.82
N LEU A 133 -13.88 14.02 18.11
CA LEU A 133 -15.09 14.47 18.82
C LEU A 133 -14.77 15.00 20.23
N GLU A 134 -13.96 14.27 21.02
CA GLU A 134 -13.60 14.68 22.38
C GLU A 134 -12.65 15.89 22.41
N LEU A 135 -11.87 16.09 21.35
CA LEU A 135 -11.05 17.31 21.18
C LEU A 135 -11.84 18.49 20.62
N GLY A 136 -12.98 18.24 19.98
CA GLY A 136 -13.78 19.26 19.31
C GLY A 136 -13.12 19.83 18.04
N VAL A 137 -12.36 18.99 17.31
CA VAL A 137 -11.59 19.40 16.12
C VAL A 137 -12.00 18.58 14.89
N PRO A 138 -11.75 19.09 13.66
CA PRO A 138 -11.99 18.36 12.44
C PRO A 138 -11.25 17.03 12.39
N LEU A 139 -11.91 16.02 11.78
CA LEU A 139 -11.36 14.70 11.52
C LEU A 139 -11.01 14.57 10.03
N LEU A 140 -9.81 14.11 9.75
CA LEU A 140 -9.39 13.55 8.47
C LEU A 140 -9.21 12.05 8.63
N SER A 141 -9.58 11.26 7.63
CA SER A 141 -9.34 9.81 7.63
C SER A 141 -8.51 9.38 6.43
N ASN A 142 -7.72 8.33 6.60
CA ASN A 142 -6.95 7.72 5.52
C ASN A 142 -7.16 6.21 5.51
N VAL A 143 -7.39 5.65 4.33
CA VAL A 143 -7.56 4.22 4.11
C VAL A 143 -6.58 3.76 3.04
N TRP A 144 -5.61 2.90 3.43
CA TRP A 144 -4.67 2.26 2.50
C TRP A 144 -5.21 0.92 2.01
N ASP A 145 -5.74 0.12 2.94
CA ASP A 145 -6.30 -1.19 2.67
C ASP A 145 -7.75 -1.28 3.16
N PRO A 146 -8.63 -2.00 2.45
CA PRO A 146 -10.02 -2.17 2.86
C PRO A 146 -10.10 -2.98 4.15
N PRO A 147 -10.91 -2.54 5.14
CA PRO A 147 -11.01 -3.21 6.43
C PRO A 147 -11.50 -4.65 6.31
N GLU A 148 -12.35 -4.97 5.33
CA GLU A 148 -12.85 -6.33 5.06
C GLU A 148 -11.69 -7.31 4.86
N SER A 149 -10.62 -6.89 4.18
CA SER A 149 -9.46 -7.72 3.90
C SER A 149 -8.68 -8.05 5.16
N PHE A 150 -8.18 -7.05 5.89
CA PHE A 150 -7.32 -7.33 7.03
C PHE A 150 -8.07 -7.85 8.27
N LEU A 151 -9.34 -7.47 8.47
CA LEU A 151 -10.16 -8.03 9.55
C LEU A 151 -10.42 -9.54 9.34
N GLN A 152 -10.56 -9.97 8.08
CA GLN A 152 -10.66 -11.39 7.74
C GLN A 152 -9.33 -12.13 7.96
N GLN A 153 -8.23 -11.57 7.48
CA GLN A 153 -6.88 -12.15 7.66
C GLN A 153 -6.51 -12.28 9.15
N ARG A 154 -6.89 -11.30 9.97
CA ARG A 154 -6.70 -11.32 11.43
C ARG A 154 -7.71 -12.21 12.17
N ARG A 155 -8.59 -12.90 11.44
CA ARG A 155 -9.60 -13.81 11.99
C ARG A 155 -10.53 -13.18 13.02
N ILE A 156 -10.87 -11.89 12.84
CA ILE A 156 -11.86 -11.23 13.67
C ILE A 156 -13.22 -11.90 13.45
N ASP A 157 -13.93 -12.20 14.54
CA ASP A 157 -15.23 -12.87 14.49
C ASP A 157 -16.30 -12.03 13.77
N ARG A 158 -17.36 -12.69 13.28
CA ARG A 158 -18.39 -12.05 12.45
C ARG A 158 -19.06 -10.86 13.15
N PHE A 159 -19.34 -10.96 14.44
CA PHE A 159 -20.06 -9.91 15.17
C PHE A 159 -19.17 -8.69 15.40
N SER A 160 -17.93 -8.90 15.85
CA SER A 160 -16.94 -7.84 16.00
C SER A 160 -16.61 -7.18 14.67
N ARG A 161 -16.45 -7.97 13.60
CA ARG A 161 -16.21 -7.47 12.25
C ARG A 161 -17.36 -6.57 11.75
N SER A 162 -18.63 -7.02 11.89
CA SER A 162 -19.79 -6.21 11.50
C SER A 162 -19.83 -4.88 12.25
N ARG A 163 -19.53 -4.88 13.57
CA ARG A 163 -19.47 -3.66 14.37
C ARG A 163 -18.34 -2.74 13.95
N LEU A 164 -17.15 -3.29 13.64
CA LEU A 164 -16.01 -2.52 13.18
C LEU A 164 -16.27 -1.89 11.81
N ILE A 165 -16.87 -2.62 10.86
CA ILE A 165 -17.25 -2.08 9.55
C ILE A 165 -18.30 -0.96 9.71
N LYS A 166 -19.29 -1.12 10.59
CA LYS A 166 -20.24 -0.04 10.89
C LYS A 166 -19.50 1.19 11.43
N ARG A 167 -18.60 0.99 12.40
CA ARG A 167 -17.80 2.06 13.00
C ARG A 167 -16.90 2.76 11.97
N PHE A 168 -16.29 1.98 11.09
CA PHE A 168 -15.52 2.48 9.96
C PHE A 168 -16.36 3.42 9.09
N GLY A 169 -17.55 2.97 8.65
CA GLY A 169 -18.44 3.81 7.83
C GLY A 169 -18.91 5.09 8.55
N GLU A 170 -19.20 5.01 9.86
CA GLU A 170 -19.53 6.19 10.68
C GLU A 170 -18.35 7.19 10.73
N THR A 171 -17.13 6.68 10.87
CA THR A 171 -15.91 7.49 10.90
C THR A 171 -15.67 8.18 9.56
N LEU A 172 -15.83 7.47 8.43
CA LEU A 172 -15.69 8.05 7.10
C LEU A 172 -16.71 9.16 6.85
N ARG A 173 -17.97 8.94 7.25
CA ARG A 173 -19.05 9.93 7.07
C ARG A 173 -18.81 11.21 7.86
N LEU A 174 -18.21 11.10 9.05
CA LEU A 174 -17.89 12.26 9.90
C LEU A 174 -16.63 12.99 9.45
N SER A 175 -15.77 12.35 8.68
CA SER A 175 -14.51 12.94 8.25
C SER A 175 -14.74 14.11 7.30
N GLU A 176 -14.05 15.23 7.55
CA GLU A 176 -14.02 16.38 6.65
C GLU A 176 -13.52 15.96 5.25
N LYS A 177 -12.50 15.11 5.21
CA LYS A 177 -11.97 14.52 4.01
C LYS A 177 -11.42 13.09 4.29
N VAL A 178 -11.54 12.21 3.30
CA VAL A 178 -11.05 10.83 3.38
C VAL A 178 -10.05 10.58 2.25
N ALA A 179 -8.79 10.33 2.60
CA ALA A 179 -7.79 9.92 1.63
C ALA A 179 -7.92 8.41 1.33
N VAL A 180 -7.98 8.08 0.05
CA VAL A 180 -8.07 6.72 -0.48
C VAL A 180 -7.01 6.49 -1.54
N VAL A 181 -6.70 5.22 -1.87
CA VAL A 181 -5.58 4.91 -2.77
C VAL A 181 -6.01 4.56 -4.20
N SER A 182 -7.31 4.32 -4.44
CA SER A 182 -7.80 3.91 -5.76
C SER A 182 -9.16 4.51 -6.10
N GLU A 183 -9.43 4.61 -7.40
CA GLU A 183 -10.72 5.06 -7.93
C GLU A 183 -11.86 4.12 -7.54
N SER A 184 -11.58 2.82 -7.40
CA SER A 184 -12.59 1.84 -6.95
C SER A 184 -12.97 2.09 -5.50
N MET A 185 -12.00 2.35 -4.64
CA MET A 185 -12.23 2.69 -3.23
C MET A 185 -12.96 4.04 -3.11
N GLN A 186 -12.55 5.04 -3.88
CA GLN A 186 -13.19 6.34 -3.95
C GLN A 186 -14.68 6.20 -4.26
N GLN A 187 -15.01 5.59 -5.39
CA GLN A 187 -16.40 5.41 -5.83
C GLN A 187 -17.26 4.69 -4.80
N ASP A 188 -16.76 3.55 -4.28
CA ASP A 188 -17.53 2.74 -3.34
C ASP A 188 -17.72 3.45 -1.99
N TYR A 189 -16.73 4.21 -1.51
CA TYR A 189 -16.84 4.89 -0.22
C TYR A 189 -17.70 6.15 -0.29
N GLU A 190 -17.70 6.86 -1.42
CA GLU A 190 -18.64 7.94 -1.68
C GLU A 190 -20.08 7.42 -1.73
N GLN A 191 -20.31 6.32 -2.45
CA GLN A 191 -21.65 5.74 -2.64
C GLN A 191 -22.20 5.09 -1.36
N ASN A 192 -21.38 4.28 -0.67
CA ASN A 192 -21.86 3.45 0.44
C ASN A 192 -21.82 4.18 1.79
N TYR A 193 -20.90 5.13 1.98
CA TYR A 193 -20.72 5.83 3.24
C TYR A 193 -20.99 7.34 3.16
N GLY A 194 -21.18 7.91 1.96
CA GLY A 194 -21.30 9.35 1.78
C GLY A 194 -20.01 10.10 2.14
N ALA A 195 -18.87 9.45 1.98
CA ALA A 195 -17.56 10.01 2.32
C ALA A 195 -17.14 11.09 1.31
N ASN A 196 -16.51 12.17 1.78
CA ASN A 196 -15.85 13.16 0.93
C ASN A 196 -14.42 12.72 0.65
N THR A 197 -14.18 12.09 -0.51
CA THR A 197 -12.92 11.39 -0.77
C THR A 197 -11.95 12.17 -1.64
N ILE A 198 -10.66 11.90 -1.46
CA ILE A 198 -9.57 12.32 -2.32
C ILE A 198 -8.63 11.14 -2.58
N ILE A 199 -8.20 10.96 -3.83
CA ILE A 199 -7.17 9.97 -4.14
C ILE A 199 -5.82 10.53 -3.70
N MET A 200 -5.11 9.77 -2.85
CA MET A 200 -3.78 10.13 -2.36
C MET A 200 -2.86 8.91 -2.42
N ARG A 201 -1.95 8.90 -3.39
CA ARG A 201 -0.97 7.83 -3.62
C ARG A 201 0.42 8.34 -3.28
N HIS A 202 1.19 7.51 -2.57
CA HIS A 202 2.59 7.84 -2.27
C HIS A 202 3.38 8.03 -3.56
N GLY A 203 4.04 9.18 -3.66
CA GLY A 203 4.79 9.58 -4.85
C GLY A 203 6.24 9.10 -4.83
N ILE A 204 6.86 9.14 -6.02
CA ILE A 204 8.28 8.83 -6.23
C ILE A 204 9.02 10.04 -6.73
N LEU A 205 10.35 10.04 -6.54
CA LEU A 205 11.23 11.07 -7.09
C LEU A 205 11.17 11.07 -8.63
N PRO A 206 11.45 12.21 -9.28
CA PRO A 206 11.46 12.32 -10.73
C PRO A 206 12.36 11.26 -11.38
N VAL A 207 11.87 10.67 -12.46
CA VAL A 207 12.58 9.67 -13.25
C VAL A 207 13.10 10.33 -14.50
N GLN A 208 14.40 10.23 -14.73
CA GLN A 208 15.01 10.66 -15.97
C GLN A 208 14.86 9.58 -17.03
N GLN A 209 14.56 9.99 -18.26
CA GLN A 209 14.56 9.09 -19.40
C GLN A 209 15.98 8.56 -19.60
N SER A 210 16.22 7.29 -19.33
CA SER A 210 17.54 6.69 -19.50
C SER A 210 17.65 6.13 -20.93
N GLU A 211 18.88 6.07 -21.48
CA GLU A 211 19.16 5.39 -22.75
C GLU A 211 18.76 3.90 -22.71
N LYS A 212 18.60 3.33 -21.52
CA LYS A 212 18.12 1.97 -21.26
C LYS A 212 16.60 1.77 -21.48
N THR A 213 15.84 2.80 -21.88
CA THR A 213 14.41 2.63 -22.24
C THR A 213 14.20 1.82 -23.52
N LYS A 214 15.28 1.48 -24.23
CA LYS A 214 15.24 0.61 -25.40
C LYS A 214 15.44 -0.84 -24.99
N LEU A 215 14.58 -1.71 -25.53
CA LEU A 215 14.78 -3.15 -25.42
C LEU A 215 16.18 -3.49 -25.96
N SER A 216 17.00 -4.19 -25.18
CA SER A 216 18.31 -4.63 -25.66
C SER A 216 18.12 -5.66 -26.76
N CYS A 217 18.51 -5.28 -27.99
CA CYS A 217 18.47 -6.19 -29.12
C CYS A 217 19.70 -7.10 -29.19
N ILE A 218 20.71 -6.84 -28.36
CA ILE A 218 22.02 -7.47 -28.35
C ILE A 218 22.08 -8.62 -27.37
N ASP A 219 21.28 -8.55 -26.29
CA ASP A 219 21.27 -9.58 -25.26
C ASP A 219 20.51 -10.82 -25.71
N LYS A 220 21.12 -11.98 -25.49
CA LYS A 220 20.51 -13.29 -25.80
C LYS A 220 19.32 -13.63 -24.89
N ASN A 221 19.21 -12.97 -23.75
CA ASN A 221 18.21 -13.26 -22.73
C ASN A 221 17.21 -12.13 -22.59
N ILE A 222 15.99 -12.47 -22.14
CA ILE A 222 14.97 -11.53 -21.65
C ILE A 222 14.93 -11.67 -20.14
N VAL A 223 15.05 -10.55 -19.43
CA VAL A 223 15.01 -10.54 -17.97
C VAL A 223 13.67 -9.99 -17.47
N ILE A 224 12.91 -10.82 -16.75
CA ILE A 224 11.65 -10.43 -16.10
C ILE A 224 11.96 -10.16 -14.62
N GLY A 225 11.74 -8.93 -14.15
CA GLY A 225 12.02 -8.50 -12.79
C GLY A 225 10.81 -8.56 -11.86
N PHE A 226 11.01 -9.04 -10.63
CA PHE A 226 10.04 -8.99 -9.55
C PHE A 226 10.70 -8.54 -8.26
N ALA A 227 10.06 -7.59 -7.54
CA ALA A 227 10.52 -7.16 -6.21
C ALA A 227 9.39 -7.10 -5.19
N GLY A 228 9.69 -7.54 -3.96
CA GLY A 228 8.80 -7.48 -2.80
C GLY A 228 8.23 -8.82 -2.36
N GLY A 229 7.26 -8.82 -1.45
CA GLY A 229 6.60 -10.03 -0.97
C GLY A 229 5.71 -10.67 -2.05
N LEU A 230 5.72 -12.00 -2.12
CA LEU A 230 4.81 -12.77 -2.97
C LEU A 230 3.52 -13.07 -2.19
N TYR A 231 2.40 -12.57 -2.68
CA TYR A 231 1.06 -12.84 -2.14
C TYR A 231 0.05 -13.23 -3.24
N ALA A 232 0.46 -13.19 -4.50
CA ALA A 232 -0.32 -13.55 -5.69
C ALA A 232 0.12 -14.93 -6.21
N TYR A 233 -0.15 -15.98 -5.43
CA TYR A 233 0.40 -17.30 -5.69
C TYR A 233 -0.12 -17.93 -6.99
N SER A 234 -1.42 -17.80 -7.31
CA SER A 234 -1.99 -18.31 -8.56
C SER A 234 -1.39 -17.64 -9.79
N ALA A 235 -1.26 -16.31 -9.79
CA ALA A 235 -0.62 -15.58 -10.87
C ALA A 235 0.86 -15.97 -11.03
N TRP A 236 1.57 -16.11 -9.92
CA TRP A 236 2.97 -16.55 -9.94
C TRP A 236 3.12 -17.98 -10.48
N SER A 237 2.30 -18.92 -10.01
CA SER A 237 2.34 -20.31 -10.49
C SER A 237 2.02 -20.40 -11.96
N CYS A 238 1.03 -19.61 -12.44
CA CYS A 238 0.71 -19.53 -13.86
C CYS A 238 1.89 -19.00 -14.69
N LEU A 239 2.60 -17.96 -14.23
CA LEU A 239 3.80 -17.47 -14.92
C LEU A 239 4.88 -18.56 -15.00
N MET A 240 5.16 -19.27 -13.90
CA MET A 240 6.17 -20.34 -13.88
C MET A 240 5.79 -21.50 -14.80
N GLU A 241 4.53 -21.89 -14.80
CA GLU A 241 3.99 -22.91 -15.70
C GLU A 241 4.11 -22.47 -17.17
N ALA A 242 3.69 -21.25 -17.49
CA ALA A 242 3.75 -20.66 -18.81
C ALA A 242 5.18 -20.67 -19.38
N LEU A 243 6.15 -20.22 -18.59
CA LEU A 243 7.56 -20.22 -18.99
C LEU A 243 8.10 -21.65 -19.15
N THR A 244 7.69 -22.57 -18.31
CA THR A 244 8.11 -23.98 -18.40
C THR A 244 7.55 -24.66 -19.64
N LEU A 245 6.26 -24.45 -19.96
CA LEU A 245 5.64 -24.99 -21.18
C LEU A 245 6.24 -24.39 -22.46
N ASN A 246 6.79 -23.19 -22.39
CA ASN A 246 7.46 -22.50 -23.52
C ASN A 246 8.99 -22.63 -23.49
N ASP A 247 9.51 -23.68 -22.85
CA ASP A 247 10.95 -23.99 -22.73
C ASP A 247 11.78 -22.78 -22.24
N TRP A 248 11.22 -21.93 -21.39
CA TRP A 248 11.83 -20.69 -20.88
C TRP A 248 12.33 -19.77 -22.00
N LYS A 249 11.55 -19.64 -23.08
CA LYS A 249 11.87 -18.79 -24.23
C LYS A 249 10.71 -17.85 -24.53
N LEU A 250 11.02 -16.64 -25.01
CA LEU A 250 10.08 -15.71 -25.63
C LEU A 250 10.68 -15.23 -26.95
N ASN A 251 9.96 -15.43 -28.04
CA ASN A 251 10.46 -15.12 -29.41
C ASN A 251 11.88 -15.68 -29.67
N GLY A 252 12.14 -16.91 -29.25
CA GLY A 252 13.42 -17.60 -29.41
C GLY A 252 14.56 -17.17 -28.48
N ARG A 253 14.34 -16.18 -27.59
CA ARG A 253 15.30 -15.70 -26.61
C ARG A 253 15.05 -16.38 -25.26
N ASN A 254 16.11 -16.76 -24.55
CA ASN A 254 15.99 -17.35 -23.22
C ASN A 254 15.42 -16.32 -22.22
N VAL A 255 14.65 -16.81 -21.24
CA VAL A 255 14.07 -15.99 -20.18
C VAL A 255 14.79 -16.26 -18.86
N ILE A 256 15.12 -15.18 -18.15
CA ILE A 256 15.58 -15.20 -16.76
C ILE A 256 14.56 -14.43 -15.91
N VAL A 257 14.12 -15.00 -14.80
CA VAL A 257 13.27 -14.31 -13.84
C VAL A 257 14.14 -13.86 -12.66
N ARG A 258 14.32 -12.56 -12.53
CA ARG A 258 15.08 -11.94 -11.43
C ARG A 258 14.14 -11.61 -10.28
N VAL A 259 14.38 -12.21 -9.12
CA VAL A 259 13.50 -12.11 -7.95
C VAL A 259 14.22 -11.48 -6.77
N MET A 260 13.63 -10.44 -6.21
CA MET A 260 14.09 -9.77 -4.98
C MET A 260 12.98 -9.80 -3.93
N GLY A 261 13.32 -10.19 -2.72
CA GLY A 261 12.37 -10.29 -1.60
C GLY A 261 12.70 -11.43 -0.66
N ALA A 262 11.86 -11.67 0.34
CA ALA A 262 12.03 -12.75 1.29
C ALA A 262 10.94 -13.82 1.13
N GLY A 263 11.23 -15.06 1.53
CA GLY A 263 10.23 -16.14 1.63
C GLY A 263 9.89 -16.84 0.32
N PHE A 264 10.77 -16.78 -0.67
CA PHE A 264 10.58 -17.53 -1.92
C PHE A 264 11.16 -18.93 -1.82
N TYR A 265 10.40 -19.91 -2.35
CA TYR A 265 10.81 -21.29 -2.53
C TYR A 265 10.60 -21.67 -3.99
N PHE A 266 11.66 -22.15 -4.65
CA PHE A 266 11.66 -22.52 -6.05
C PHE A 266 11.85 -24.03 -6.24
N GLN A 267 11.15 -24.62 -7.21
CA GLN A 267 11.36 -26.00 -7.59
C GLN A 267 12.71 -26.19 -8.30
N SER A 268 13.28 -27.39 -8.22
CA SER A 268 14.62 -27.65 -8.79
C SER A 268 14.73 -27.38 -10.29
N LYS A 269 13.66 -27.63 -11.05
CA LYS A 269 13.58 -27.37 -12.48
C LYS A 269 13.57 -25.88 -12.85
N GLU A 270 13.11 -25.02 -11.96
CA GLU A 270 13.00 -23.57 -12.15
C GLU A 270 14.31 -22.83 -11.87
N LYS A 271 15.13 -23.39 -10.95
CA LYS A 271 16.34 -22.75 -10.40
C LYS A 271 17.36 -22.32 -11.47
N ALA A 272 17.43 -23.04 -12.60
CA ALA A 272 18.38 -22.70 -13.66
C ALA A 272 18.08 -21.36 -14.34
N ASN A 273 16.80 -20.93 -14.33
CA ASN A 273 16.32 -19.72 -15.01
C ASN A 273 15.86 -18.64 -14.03
N ILE A 274 16.06 -18.84 -12.71
CA ILE A 274 15.69 -17.88 -11.68
C ILE A 274 16.93 -17.33 -10.99
N GLU A 275 17.11 -16.01 -11.10
CA GLU A 275 18.13 -15.26 -10.37
C GLU A 275 17.50 -14.73 -9.06
N TYR A 276 17.67 -15.48 -7.96
CA TYR A 276 17.16 -15.06 -6.65
C TYR A 276 18.21 -14.26 -5.88
N LEU A 277 17.92 -12.99 -5.66
CA LEU A 277 18.83 -12.03 -5.03
C LEU A 277 18.54 -11.81 -3.54
N GLY A 278 17.46 -12.39 -2.99
CA GLY A 278 17.04 -12.16 -1.61
C GLY A 278 16.52 -10.74 -1.38
N TRP A 279 16.47 -10.34 -0.12
CA TRP A 279 16.04 -8.98 0.24
C TRP A 279 17.02 -7.91 -0.23
N ARG A 280 16.48 -6.81 -0.75
CA ARG A 280 17.24 -5.62 -1.20
C ARG A 280 16.59 -4.36 -0.66
N SER A 281 17.40 -3.33 -0.42
CA SER A 281 16.90 -1.99 -0.15
C SER A 281 16.10 -1.44 -1.35
N MET A 282 15.22 -0.46 -1.12
CA MET A 282 14.42 0.15 -2.19
C MET A 282 15.30 0.69 -3.33
N SER A 283 16.40 1.38 -3.01
CA SER A 283 17.29 1.96 -4.01
C SER A 283 18.02 0.90 -4.83
N GLU A 284 18.43 -0.20 -4.21
CA GLU A 284 19.05 -1.34 -4.92
C GLU A 284 18.03 -2.07 -5.80
N ALA A 285 16.80 -2.30 -5.26
CA ALA A 285 15.73 -2.94 -6.01
C ALA A 285 15.37 -2.16 -7.28
N VAL A 286 15.24 -0.83 -7.20
CA VAL A 286 14.98 0.03 -8.37
C VAL A 286 16.08 -0.09 -9.41
N LYS A 287 17.37 -0.09 -9.01
CA LYS A 287 18.51 -0.25 -9.95
C LYS A 287 18.46 -1.61 -10.64
N LEU A 288 18.27 -2.69 -9.88
CA LEU A 288 18.23 -4.06 -10.40
C LEU A 288 17.00 -4.30 -11.31
N LEU A 289 15.85 -3.69 -11.00
CA LEU A 289 14.66 -3.73 -11.83
C LEU A 289 14.82 -2.89 -13.10
N ALA A 290 15.55 -1.78 -13.05
CA ALA A 290 15.86 -0.98 -14.22
C ALA A 290 16.78 -1.71 -15.23
N ASP A 291 17.52 -2.72 -14.78
CA ASP A 291 18.32 -3.60 -15.62
C ASP A 291 17.51 -4.78 -16.21
N CYS A 292 16.23 -4.94 -15.82
CA CYS A 292 15.33 -5.92 -16.42
C CYS A 292 14.69 -5.37 -17.71
N ASP A 293 14.20 -6.26 -18.57
CA ASP A 293 13.44 -5.88 -19.77
C ASP A 293 11.98 -5.58 -19.42
N VAL A 294 11.36 -6.39 -18.55
CA VAL A 294 9.95 -6.28 -18.14
C VAL A 294 9.87 -6.43 -16.63
N ASN A 295 9.07 -5.59 -15.97
CA ASN A 295 8.76 -5.78 -14.56
C ASN A 295 7.41 -6.51 -14.41
N TYR A 296 7.37 -7.57 -13.61
CA TYR A 296 6.19 -8.39 -13.40
C TYR A 296 5.40 -7.94 -12.17
N LEU A 297 4.13 -7.57 -12.37
CA LEU A 297 3.23 -7.11 -11.31
C LEU A 297 2.04 -8.07 -11.16
N PRO A 298 2.18 -9.14 -10.35
CA PRO A 298 1.09 -10.05 -10.08
C PRO A 298 0.15 -9.54 -8.98
N TYR A 299 -1.14 -9.82 -9.15
CA TYR A 299 -2.20 -9.65 -8.17
C TYR A 299 -2.93 -10.99 -7.94
N PRO A 300 -3.47 -11.23 -6.73
CA PRO A 300 -4.18 -12.48 -6.45
C PRO A 300 -5.46 -12.63 -7.28
N PHE A 301 -5.71 -13.86 -7.71
CA PHE A 301 -6.98 -14.27 -8.34
C PHE A 301 -7.89 -14.99 -7.33
N GLU A 302 -7.39 -15.31 -6.15
CA GLU A 302 -8.09 -16.01 -5.09
C GLU A 302 -9.24 -15.17 -4.54
N SER A 303 -10.44 -15.77 -4.40
CA SER A 303 -11.64 -15.12 -3.86
C SER A 303 -11.44 -14.57 -2.44
N SER A 304 -10.56 -15.18 -1.65
CA SER A 304 -10.20 -14.70 -0.31
C SER A 304 -9.52 -13.33 -0.32
N SER A 305 -8.95 -12.92 -1.45
CA SER A 305 -8.27 -11.64 -1.65
C SER A 305 -9.14 -10.60 -2.35
N TYR A 306 -10.43 -10.90 -2.61
CA TYR A 306 -11.33 -10.07 -3.42
C TYR A 306 -11.31 -8.59 -3.04
N TYR A 307 -11.52 -8.27 -1.76
CA TYR A 307 -11.56 -6.88 -1.30
C TYR A 307 -10.23 -6.15 -1.47
N MET A 308 -9.12 -6.82 -1.15
CA MET A 308 -7.79 -6.26 -1.37
C MET A 308 -7.56 -5.96 -2.85
N VAL A 309 -7.86 -6.91 -3.73
CA VAL A 309 -7.67 -6.77 -5.18
C VAL A 309 -8.56 -5.67 -5.76
N LYS A 310 -9.80 -5.58 -5.31
CA LYS A 310 -10.77 -4.58 -5.80
C LYS A 310 -10.41 -3.15 -5.39
N TYR A 311 -9.80 -2.95 -4.22
CA TYR A 311 -9.66 -1.62 -3.63
C TYR A 311 -8.23 -1.14 -3.42
N ALA A 312 -7.29 -2.01 -2.98
CA ALA A 312 -5.92 -1.59 -2.69
C ALA A 312 -5.17 -1.18 -3.97
N PHE A 313 -4.20 -0.29 -3.81
CA PHE A 313 -3.28 0.09 -4.88
C PHE A 313 -1.87 -0.41 -4.56
N PRO A 314 -1.21 -1.18 -5.46
CA PRO A 314 0.06 -1.81 -5.14
C PRO A 314 1.21 -0.79 -5.15
N THR A 315 1.88 -0.65 -4.02
CA THR A 315 3.10 0.17 -3.91
C THR A 315 4.23 -0.31 -4.83
N LYS A 316 4.20 -1.59 -5.25
CA LYS A 316 5.13 -2.12 -6.26
C LYS A 316 5.08 -1.35 -7.58
N LEU A 317 3.88 -0.87 -7.99
CA LEU A 317 3.76 -0.11 -9.24
C LEU A 317 4.54 1.21 -9.16
N SER A 318 4.53 1.90 -8.02
CA SER A 318 5.37 3.09 -7.82
C SER A 318 6.86 2.75 -7.93
N THR A 319 7.30 1.64 -7.30
CA THR A 319 8.68 1.16 -7.41
C THR A 319 9.07 0.85 -8.86
N TYR A 320 8.17 0.19 -9.62
CA TYR A 320 8.41 -0.16 -11.01
C TYR A 320 8.39 1.09 -11.91
N ALA A 321 7.55 2.07 -11.61
CA ALA A 321 7.53 3.34 -12.33
C ALA A 321 8.88 4.06 -12.27
N ALA A 322 9.58 3.97 -11.13
CA ALA A 322 10.91 4.54 -10.96
C ALA A 322 11.97 3.93 -11.91
N THR A 323 11.69 2.80 -12.54
CA THR A 323 12.61 2.13 -13.48
C THR A 323 12.46 2.58 -14.94
N GLY A 324 11.32 3.15 -15.31
CA GLY A 324 10.96 3.45 -16.70
C GLY A 324 10.76 2.21 -17.58
N ARG A 325 10.72 0.99 -17.01
CA ARG A 325 10.53 -0.26 -17.75
C ARG A 325 9.06 -0.61 -17.88
N PRO A 326 8.61 -1.18 -19.02
CA PRO A 326 7.25 -1.66 -19.17
C PRO A 326 6.89 -2.71 -18.11
N VAL A 327 5.62 -2.75 -17.73
CA VAL A 327 5.11 -3.67 -16.71
C VAL A 327 4.19 -4.71 -17.35
N PHE A 328 4.42 -5.98 -17.04
CA PHE A 328 3.43 -7.02 -17.28
C PHE A 328 2.54 -7.14 -16.06
N VAL A 329 1.34 -6.58 -16.13
CA VAL A 329 0.33 -6.63 -15.07
C VAL A 329 -0.47 -7.91 -15.20
N HIS A 330 -0.43 -8.77 -14.17
CA HIS A 330 -1.17 -10.03 -14.15
C HIS A 330 -2.17 -10.00 -13.00
N ALA A 331 -3.42 -9.61 -13.29
CA ALA A 331 -4.42 -9.31 -12.29
C ALA A 331 -5.85 -9.51 -12.82
N PRO A 332 -6.84 -9.87 -11.98
CA PRO A 332 -8.22 -9.99 -12.41
C PRO A 332 -8.80 -8.65 -12.92
N GLU A 333 -9.78 -8.71 -13.81
CA GLU A 333 -10.42 -7.51 -14.38
C GLU A 333 -11.13 -6.61 -13.36
N TYR A 334 -11.61 -7.18 -12.25
CA TYR A 334 -12.24 -6.40 -11.19
C TYR A 334 -11.25 -5.64 -10.30
N SER A 335 -9.96 -5.77 -10.54
CA SER A 335 -8.92 -5.13 -9.74
C SER A 335 -8.91 -3.60 -9.90
N SER A 336 -8.49 -2.90 -8.85
CA SER A 336 -8.19 -1.47 -8.91
C SER A 336 -7.15 -1.14 -9.97
N LEU A 337 -6.19 -2.06 -10.19
CA LEU A 337 -5.17 -1.94 -11.24
C LEU A 337 -5.75 -1.92 -12.65
N HIS A 338 -6.83 -2.67 -12.94
CA HIS A 338 -7.44 -2.68 -14.27
C HIS A 338 -8.01 -1.29 -14.61
N ARG A 339 -8.70 -0.66 -13.66
CA ARG A 339 -9.23 0.70 -13.84
C ARG A 339 -8.13 1.72 -14.01
N PHE A 340 -7.05 1.61 -13.23
CA PHE A 340 -5.88 2.47 -13.33
C PHE A 340 -5.14 2.27 -14.65
N TYR A 341 -4.91 1.01 -15.06
CA TYR A 341 -4.25 0.66 -16.32
C TYR A 341 -5.00 1.18 -17.55
N LYS A 342 -6.34 1.18 -17.55
CA LYS A 342 -7.12 1.76 -18.65
C LYS A 342 -6.83 3.24 -18.89
N LYS A 343 -6.51 3.98 -17.83
CA LYS A 343 -6.11 5.41 -17.92
C LYS A 343 -4.62 5.57 -18.23
N HIS A 344 -3.81 4.69 -17.71
CA HIS A 344 -2.34 4.74 -17.76
C HIS A 344 -1.79 3.39 -18.26
N PRO A 345 -1.91 3.08 -19.57
CA PRO A 345 -1.39 1.83 -20.11
C PRO A 345 0.15 1.89 -20.17
N VAL A 346 0.82 1.06 -19.39
CA VAL A 346 2.28 1.08 -19.17
C VAL A 346 2.95 -0.28 -19.48
N GLY A 347 2.32 -1.07 -20.31
CA GLY A 347 2.80 -2.40 -20.67
C GLY A 347 1.68 -3.29 -21.19
N ILE A 348 1.58 -4.52 -20.69
CA ILE A 348 0.49 -5.47 -21.00
C ILE A 348 -0.28 -5.78 -19.72
N TYR A 349 -1.60 -5.85 -19.85
CA TYR A 349 -2.51 -6.34 -18.81
C TYR A 349 -3.04 -7.72 -19.20
N CYS A 350 -2.76 -8.73 -18.37
CA CYS A 350 -3.27 -10.08 -18.52
C CYS A 350 -4.23 -10.37 -17.36
N SER A 351 -5.49 -10.69 -17.69
CA SER A 351 -6.52 -11.02 -16.69
C SER A 351 -6.84 -12.52 -16.61
N SER A 352 -6.02 -13.34 -17.22
CA SER A 352 -6.22 -14.79 -17.35
C SER A 352 -5.16 -15.56 -16.56
N LEU A 353 -5.53 -16.73 -16.06
CA LEU A 353 -4.61 -17.74 -15.52
C LEU A 353 -4.30 -18.86 -16.53
N GLU A 354 -4.56 -18.62 -17.83
CA GLU A 354 -4.18 -19.52 -18.90
C GLU A 354 -2.72 -19.27 -19.32
N PRO A 355 -1.82 -20.26 -19.19
CA PRO A 355 -0.39 -20.10 -19.51
C PRO A 355 -0.11 -19.55 -20.91
N SER A 356 -0.90 -19.97 -21.91
CA SER A 356 -0.77 -19.49 -23.30
C SER A 356 -1.03 -18.00 -23.46
N GLU A 357 -1.98 -17.44 -22.71
CA GLU A 357 -2.27 -16.00 -22.75
C GLU A 357 -1.16 -15.19 -22.07
N VAL A 358 -0.55 -15.72 -21.01
CA VAL A 358 0.62 -15.10 -20.36
C VAL A 358 1.79 -15.02 -21.33
N ILE A 359 2.10 -16.13 -22.04
CA ILE A 359 3.17 -16.14 -23.06
C ILE A 359 2.86 -15.15 -24.19
N THR A 360 1.66 -15.21 -24.75
CA THR A 360 1.23 -14.30 -25.84
C THR A 360 1.40 -12.83 -25.43
N GLY A 361 1.00 -12.48 -24.21
CA GLY A 361 1.16 -11.13 -23.70
C GLY A 361 2.62 -10.71 -23.52
N LEU A 362 3.45 -11.58 -22.96
CA LEU A 362 4.89 -11.33 -22.79
C LEU A 362 5.59 -11.20 -24.15
N GLU A 363 5.31 -12.09 -25.10
CA GLU A 363 5.88 -12.05 -26.45
C GLU A 363 5.49 -10.76 -27.19
N LYS A 364 4.22 -10.36 -27.11
CA LYS A 364 3.74 -9.09 -27.68
C LYS A 364 4.53 -7.90 -27.11
N LEU A 365 4.82 -7.91 -25.81
CA LEU A 365 5.55 -6.81 -25.16
C LEU A 365 7.00 -6.71 -25.62
N VAL A 366 7.66 -7.86 -25.86
CA VAL A 366 9.11 -7.89 -26.17
C VAL A 366 9.44 -8.09 -27.64
N SER A 367 8.46 -8.32 -28.53
CA SER A 367 8.69 -8.49 -29.97
C SER A 367 8.65 -7.18 -30.76
N ASN A 368 7.82 -6.25 -30.35
CA ASN A 368 7.61 -4.98 -31.05
C ASN A 368 8.38 -3.85 -30.35
N LYS A 369 9.45 -3.37 -30.98
CA LYS A 369 10.32 -2.33 -30.41
C LYS A 369 9.62 -0.98 -30.25
N GLU A 370 8.76 -0.62 -31.19
CA GLU A 370 8.01 0.64 -31.14
C GLU A 370 7.01 0.60 -29.99
N PHE A 371 6.25 -0.50 -29.85
CA PHE A 371 5.33 -0.69 -28.75
C PHE A 371 6.05 -0.71 -27.40
N TYR A 372 7.19 -1.41 -27.30
CA TYR A 372 8.00 -1.42 -26.08
C TYR A 372 8.46 -0.02 -25.69
N ALA A 373 8.99 0.76 -26.64
CA ALA A 373 9.45 2.13 -26.42
C ALA A 373 8.28 3.05 -26.00
N GLU A 374 7.11 2.89 -26.65
CA GLU A 374 5.89 3.62 -26.27
C GLU A 374 5.51 3.32 -24.82
N MET A 375 5.47 2.06 -24.39
CA MET A 375 5.13 1.67 -23.03
C MET A 375 6.16 2.17 -22.01
N SER A 376 7.46 2.14 -22.35
CA SER A 376 8.51 2.73 -21.51
C SER A 376 8.33 4.24 -21.34
N ASN A 377 8.01 4.97 -22.40
CA ASN A 377 7.76 6.41 -22.33
C ASN A 377 6.55 6.72 -21.46
N LYS A 378 5.44 5.99 -21.65
CA LYS A 378 4.24 6.12 -20.80
C LYS A 378 4.53 5.81 -19.34
N MET A 379 5.45 4.86 -19.06
CA MET A 379 5.88 4.60 -17.68
C MET A 379 6.61 5.80 -17.08
N VAL A 380 7.51 6.44 -17.83
CA VAL A 380 8.21 7.67 -17.38
C VAL A 380 7.22 8.83 -17.20
N GLU A 381 6.27 9.00 -18.11
CA GLU A 381 5.20 10.01 -18.00
C GLU A 381 4.35 9.79 -16.75
N MET A 382 3.95 8.55 -16.48
CA MET A 382 3.19 8.19 -15.29
C MET A 382 4.00 8.43 -14.00
N ALA A 383 5.29 8.08 -14.01
CA ALA A 383 6.20 8.32 -12.88
C ALA A 383 6.36 9.81 -12.55
N ASN A 384 6.49 10.65 -13.59
CA ASN A 384 6.66 12.09 -13.44
C ASN A 384 5.33 12.86 -13.33
N GLY A 385 4.19 12.22 -13.55
CA GLY A 385 2.84 12.77 -13.46
C GLY A 385 2.08 12.19 -12.26
N GLU A 386 1.26 11.17 -12.51
CA GLU A 386 0.30 10.60 -11.55
C GLU A 386 0.98 10.06 -10.28
N LEU A 387 2.14 9.40 -10.42
CA LEU A 387 2.90 8.85 -9.30
C LEU A 387 4.08 9.72 -8.86
N SER A 388 4.14 10.99 -9.29
CA SER A 388 5.22 11.87 -8.87
C SER A 388 5.08 12.33 -7.42
N LEU A 389 6.22 12.60 -6.80
CA LEU A 389 6.27 13.21 -5.47
C LEU A 389 5.57 14.58 -5.45
N GLU A 390 5.64 15.32 -6.56
CA GLU A 390 4.95 16.60 -6.72
C GLU A 390 3.44 16.46 -6.65
N ASN A 391 2.86 15.46 -7.36
CA ASN A 391 1.42 15.19 -7.32
C ASN A 391 0.99 14.73 -5.92
N PHE A 392 1.80 13.88 -5.27
CA PHE A 392 1.55 13.46 -3.89
C PHE A 392 1.52 14.66 -2.94
N HIS A 393 2.47 15.61 -3.03
CA HIS A 393 2.48 16.81 -2.22
C HIS A 393 1.24 17.68 -2.45
N LYS A 394 0.78 17.79 -3.71
CA LYS A 394 -0.46 18.49 -4.06
C LYS A 394 -1.67 17.83 -3.41
N GLN A 395 -1.80 16.51 -3.55
CA GLN A 395 -2.89 15.71 -2.97
C GLN A 395 -2.87 15.80 -1.43
N PHE A 396 -1.70 15.71 -0.82
CA PHE A 396 -1.55 15.85 0.62
C PHE A 396 -1.90 17.26 1.14
N ALA A 397 -1.44 18.31 0.47
CA ALA A 397 -1.80 19.68 0.83
C ALA A 397 -3.31 19.92 0.76
N GLU A 398 -3.96 19.40 -0.30
CA GLU A 398 -5.41 19.43 -0.44
C GLU A 398 -6.13 18.60 0.63
N PHE A 399 -5.59 17.42 0.98
CA PHE A 399 -6.13 16.57 2.03
C PHE A 399 -6.14 17.26 3.39
N VAL A 400 -5.03 17.86 3.80
CA VAL A 400 -4.92 18.54 5.10
C VAL A 400 -5.48 19.98 5.09
N GLY A 401 -5.86 20.51 3.91
CA GLY A 401 -6.47 21.83 3.77
C GLY A 401 -5.48 22.99 3.92
N ILE A 402 -4.25 22.85 3.38
CA ILE A 402 -3.22 23.90 3.39
C ILE A 402 -2.78 24.27 1.98
N LYS A 403 -2.17 25.44 1.82
CA LYS A 403 -1.53 25.79 0.55
C LYS A 403 -0.26 24.96 0.33
N ARG A 404 -0.01 24.54 -0.90
CA ARG A 404 1.16 23.71 -1.25
C ARG A 404 2.51 24.33 -0.82
N ASN A 405 2.64 25.66 -0.92
CA ASN A 405 3.84 26.37 -0.50
C ASN A 405 4.09 26.40 1.01
N THR A 406 3.16 25.86 1.80
CA THR A 406 3.32 25.65 3.25
C THR A 406 4.07 24.34 3.54
N LEU A 407 4.10 23.41 2.57
CA LEU A 407 4.90 22.18 2.68
C LEU A 407 6.38 22.50 2.51
N LEU A 408 7.21 21.78 3.25
CA LEU A 408 8.66 21.86 3.13
C LEU A 408 9.07 21.18 1.83
N THR A 409 9.63 21.95 0.88
CA THR A 409 10.28 21.38 -0.31
C THR A 409 11.70 20.98 0.07
N LYS A 410 12.01 19.69 -0.06
CA LYS A 410 13.40 19.20 -0.03
C LYS A 410 14.00 19.21 -1.41
#